data_cf9cda1f6cfa647b869ec6340da8141f
#
_entry.id   cf9cda1f6cfa647b869ec6340da8141f
#
_cell.length_a   1.000
_cell.length_b   1.000
_cell.length_c   1.000
_cell.angle_alpha   90.00
_cell.angle_beta   90.00
_cell.angle_gamma   90.00
#
_symmetry.space_group_name_H-M   'P 1'
#
loop_
_entity.id
_entity.type
_entity.pdbx_description
1 polymer ?
#
loop_
_entity_poly.entity_id
_entity_poly.type
_entity_poly.pdbx_seq_one_letter_code
_entity_poly.pdbx_strand_id
1 'polypeptide(L)'
;MKIVFNDKYVETISFENLNQFDETFKKFSSINEPLSAKIFVINESININRLSKFKDDFEKINNCSLCLYSNNRNTILAGKFLKINSTFINEKDLKNKLHLLSSNKKEDILHEGTVRSGDRISSNGNLCIIGDVNPGAIVTARENIYVWGKLLGIAFAGKGGSINSTISAIYLNPLQLRIADVIAIGPKDRPKDSYPEIAVVENQIIIIKPYIIETKN
;
A
#
# COMPACT_ATOMS: atom_id res chain seq x y z
N MET A 1 17.01 -13.06 1.17
CA MET A 1 16.90 -11.97 2.15
C MET A 1 15.92 -10.94 1.62
N LYS A 2 15.08 -10.37 2.46
CA LYS A 2 14.15 -9.30 2.07
C LYS A 2 14.43 -8.07 2.94
N ILE A 3 14.65 -6.92 2.32
CA ILE A 3 14.80 -5.64 3.02
C ILE A 3 13.52 -4.84 2.81
N VAL A 4 12.99 -4.31 3.90
CA VAL A 4 11.77 -3.49 3.88
C VAL A 4 12.12 -2.13 4.46
N PHE A 5 11.87 -1.09 3.70
CA PHE A 5 12.05 0.29 4.12
C PHE A 5 10.68 0.93 4.35
N ASN A 6 10.44 1.49 5.49
CA ASN A 6 9.36 2.41 5.86
C ASN A 6 8.19 2.45 4.83
N ASP A 7 7.45 1.34 4.69
CA ASP A 7 6.36 1.10 3.73
C ASP A 7 6.75 1.05 2.23
N LYS A 8 8.04 1.20 1.89
CA LYS A 8 8.54 0.95 0.54
C LYS A 8 9.28 -0.39 0.50
N TYR A 9 8.83 -1.26 -0.39
CA TYR A 9 9.44 -2.57 -0.57
C TYR A 9 10.64 -2.48 -1.51
N VAL A 10 11.77 -3.02 -1.07
CA VAL A 10 12.85 -3.42 -1.96
C VAL A 10 12.72 -4.92 -2.17
N GLU A 11 12.54 -5.33 -3.42
CA GLU A 11 12.47 -6.75 -3.78
C GLU A 11 13.75 -7.48 -3.35
N THR A 12 13.56 -8.71 -2.95
CA THR A 12 14.52 -9.66 -2.41
C THR A 12 15.95 -9.42 -2.88
N ILE A 13 16.82 -8.95 -1.99
CA ILE A 13 18.28 -9.00 -2.23
C ILE A 13 18.77 -10.27 -1.59
N SER A 14 19.22 -11.26 -2.40
CA SER A 14 20.03 -12.33 -1.88
C SER A 14 21.41 -11.77 -1.58
N PHE A 15 22.05 -12.20 -0.48
CA PHE A 15 23.44 -11.79 -0.20
C PHE A 15 24.45 -12.26 -1.25
N GLU A 16 24.04 -13.09 -2.18
CA GLU A 16 24.88 -13.55 -3.29
C GLU A 16 25.03 -12.50 -4.39
N ASN A 17 24.18 -11.45 -4.38
CA ASN A 17 24.18 -10.43 -5.44
C ASN A 17 24.41 -9.02 -4.86
N LEU A 18 25.65 -8.75 -4.42
CA LEU A 18 26.07 -7.46 -3.89
C LEU A 18 25.88 -6.31 -4.90
N ASN A 19 25.97 -6.58 -6.20
CA ASN A 19 25.83 -5.56 -7.25
C ASN A 19 24.40 -5.00 -7.31
N GLN A 20 23.37 -5.83 -7.09
CA GLN A 20 21.99 -5.35 -7.00
C GLN A 20 21.74 -4.53 -5.73
N PHE A 21 22.48 -4.80 -4.66
CA PHE A 21 22.43 -4.02 -3.43
C PHE A 21 22.94 -2.60 -3.68
N ASP A 22 24.10 -2.46 -4.33
CA ASP A 22 24.73 -1.16 -4.63
C ASP A 22 23.83 -0.28 -5.52
N GLU A 23 23.15 -0.85 -6.52
CA GLU A 23 22.21 -0.13 -7.38
C GLU A 23 20.95 0.30 -6.62
N THR A 24 20.42 -0.58 -5.77
CA THR A 24 19.24 -0.28 -4.97
C THR A 24 19.57 0.76 -3.89
N PHE A 25 20.75 0.65 -3.30
CA PHE A 25 21.27 1.58 -2.30
C PHE A 25 21.45 3.00 -2.87
N LYS A 26 21.99 3.13 -4.08
CA LYS A 26 22.11 4.44 -4.78
C LYS A 26 20.76 5.13 -4.98
N LYS A 27 19.71 4.37 -5.24
CA LYS A 27 18.34 4.92 -5.36
C LYS A 27 17.80 5.47 -4.04
N PHE A 28 18.23 4.94 -2.90
CA PHE A 28 17.78 5.38 -1.57
C PHE A 28 18.66 6.47 -0.96
N SER A 29 19.90 6.62 -1.38
CA SER A 29 20.79 7.70 -0.92
C SER A 29 20.33 9.11 -1.33
N SER A 30 19.36 9.20 -2.25
CA SER A 30 18.73 10.47 -2.66
C SER A 30 17.50 10.86 -1.87
N ILE A 31 17.06 10.04 -0.88
CA ILE A 31 15.86 10.30 -0.07
C ILE A 31 16.27 11.01 1.21
N ASN A 32 15.82 12.25 1.40
CA ASN A 32 16.13 13.08 2.58
C ASN A 32 15.23 12.80 3.80
N GLU A 33 14.44 11.74 3.79
CA GLU A 33 13.57 11.36 4.91
C GLU A 33 14.23 10.31 5.82
N PRO A 34 13.93 10.30 7.14
CA PRO A 34 14.43 9.27 8.03
C PRO A 34 13.90 7.90 7.62
N LEU A 35 14.81 6.97 7.32
CA LEU A 35 14.51 5.62 6.87
C LEU A 35 14.65 4.61 8.00
N SER A 36 13.72 3.67 8.11
CA SER A 36 13.82 2.51 8.96
C SER A 36 13.96 1.25 8.10
N ALA A 37 15.13 0.65 8.12
CA ALA A 37 15.39 -0.57 7.37
C ALA A 37 15.18 -1.81 8.26
N LYS A 38 14.40 -2.78 7.77
CA LYS A 38 14.18 -4.07 8.42
C LYS A 38 14.80 -5.18 7.58
N ILE A 39 15.78 -5.87 8.12
CA ILE A 39 16.46 -6.99 7.47
C ILE A 39 15.87 -8.29 8.00
N PHE A 40 15.45 -9.16 7.10
CA PHE A 40 14.98 -10.50 7.44
C PHE A 40 15.95 -11.54 6.88
N VAL A 41 16.56 -12.31 7.77
CA VAL A 41 17.48 -13.40 7.40
C VAL A 41 16.85 -14.72 7.83
N ILE A 42 16.55 -15.56 6.86
CA ILE A 42 15.83 -16.82 7.06
C ILE A 42 16.78 -17.98 6.80
N ASN A 43 16.89 -18.88 7.76
CA ASN A 43 17.64 -20.14 7.66
C ASN A 43 19.13 -20.01 7.30
N GLU A 44 19.69 -18.79 7.36
CA GLU A 44 21.10 -18.54 7.02
C GLU A 44 21.86 -17.93 8.19
N SER A 45 23.15 -18.24 8.26
CA SER A 45 24.07 -17.60 9.17
C SER A 45 24.83 -16.51 8.41
N ILE A 46 24.66 -15.27 8.84
CA ILE A 46 25.44 -14.16 8.28
C ILE A 46 26.73 -13.98 9.07
N ASN A 47 27.84 -13.92 8.34
CA ASN A 47 29.14 -13.57 8.89
C ASN A 47 29.11 -12.11 9.40
N ILE A 48 29.73 -11.90 10.59
CA ILE A 48 29.81 -10.59 11.25
C ILE A 48 30.41 -9.50 10.35
N ASN A 49 31.43 -9.84 9.55
CA ASN A 49 32.08 -8.89 8.64
C ASN A 49 31.12 -8.39 7.53
N ARG A 50 30.26 -9.27 7.01
CA ARG A 50 29.22 -8.89 6.03
C ARG A 50 28.15 -8.01 6.67
N LEU A 51 27.76 -8.35 7.89
CA LEU A 51 26.75 -7.57 8.61
C LEU A 51 27.29 -6.20 9.03
N SER A 52 28.59 -6.11 9.40
CA SER A 52 29.27 -4.84 9.69
C SER A 52 29.31 -3.95 8.46
N LYS A 53 29.77 -4.47 7.33
CA LYS A 53 29.79 -3.70 6.07
C LYS A 53 28.40 -3.18 5.71
N PHE A 54 27.38 -4.01 5.89
CA PHE A 54 26.00 -3.65 5.65
C PHE A 54 25.53 -2.51 6.57
N LYS A 55 25.88 -2.59 7.86
CA LYS A 55 25.60 -1.53 8.84
C LYS A 55 26.29 -0.22 8.44
N ASP A 56 27.59 -0.28 8.12
CA ASP A 56 28.40 0.89 7.74
C ASP A 56 27.82 1.59 6.50
N ASP A 57 27.33 0.81 5.54
CA ASP A 57 26.70 1.34 4.34
C ASP A 57 25.34 2.00 4.66
N PHE A 58 24.57 1.49 5.63
CA PHE A 58 23.31 2.11 6.08
C PHE A 58 23.53 3.35 6.94
N GLU A 59 24.57 3.37 7.78
CA GLU A 59 24.89 4.53 8.61
C GLU A 59 25.35 5.75 7.77
N LYS A 60 25.82 5.52 6.53
CA LYS A 60 26.11 6.60 5.56
C LYS A 60 24.86 7.30 5.05
N ILE A 61 23.68 6.65 5.18
CA ILE A 61 22.39 7.29 4.88
C ILE A 61 21.95 8.02 6.15
N ASN A 62 21.83 9.34 6.10
CA ASN A 62 21.44 10.16 7.24
C ASN A 62 20.15 9.62 7.91
N ASN A 63 20.21 9.40 9.24
CA ASN A 63 19.11 8.98 10.08
C ASN A 63 18.46 7.62 9.74
N CYS A 64 19.22 6.64 9.27
CA CYS A 64 18.67 5.29 9.06
C CYS A 64 18.78 4.42 10.32
N SER A 65 17.65 3.90 10.80
CA SER A 65 17.62 2.89 11.84
C SER A 65 17.55 1.49 11.23
N LEU A 66 18.43 0.57 11.69
CA LEU A 66 18.51 -0.78 11.19
C LEU A 66 17.94 -1.77 12.21
N CYS A 67 17.00 -2.62 11.78
CA CYS A 67 16.44 -3.70 12.59
C CYS A 67 16.68 -5.04 11.88
N LEU A 68 17.20 -6.02 12.62
CA LEU A 68 17.49 -7.36 12.12
C LEU A 68 16.52 -8.38 12.72
N TYR A 69 15.91 -9.19 11.87
CA TYR A 69 15.05 -10.30 12.24
C TYR A 69 15.61 -11.60 11.67
N SER A 70 15.85 -12.60 12.50
CA SER A 70 16.36 -13.89 12.04
C SER A 70 15.89 -15.04 12.93
N ASN A 71 15.77 -16.23 12.34
CA ASN A 71 15.60 -17.49 13.04
C ASN A 71 16.95 -18.19 13.31
N ASN A 72 18.06 -17.58 12.91
CA ASN A 72 19.40 -18.10 13.17
C ASN A 72 20.05 -17.36 14.35
N ARG A 73 20.41 -18.12 15.39
CA ARG A 73 20.98 -17.58 16.64
C ARG A 73 22.31 -16.84 16.39
N ASN A 74 23.18 -17.39 15.52
CA ASN A 74 24.49 -16.78 15.23
C ASN A 74 24.31 -15.42 14.54
N THR A 75 23.35 -15.30 13.63
CA THR A 75 23.01 -14.04 12.98
C THR A 75 22.52 -13.00 13.99
N ILE A 76 21.68 -13.40 14.95
CA ILE A 76 21.19 -12.51 16.01
C ILE A 76 22.33 -12.09 16.95
N LEU A 77 23.24 -13.00 17.32
CA LEU A 77 24.41 -12.67 18.13
C LEU A 77 25.33 -11.68 17.42
N ALA A 78 25.60 -11.89 16.13
CA ALA A 78 26.38 -10.96 15.31
C ALA A 78 25.72 -9.56 15.24
N GLY A 79 24.41 -9.51 15.08
CA GLY A 79 23.65 -8.26 15.08
C GLY A 79 23.73 -7.51 16.41
N LYS A 80 23.57 -8.23 17.53
CA LYS A 80 23.70 -7.65 18.87
C LYS A 80 25.12 -7.13 19.13
N PHE A 81 26.14 -7.89 18.71
CA PHE A 81 27.54 -7.47 18.83
C PHE A 81 27.78 -6.14 18.08
N LEU A 82 27.20 -5.98 16.91
CA LEU A 82 27.27 -4.76 16.11
C LEU A 82 26.31 -3.65 16.58
N LYS A 83 25.64 -3.81 17.71
CA LYS A 83 24.64 -2.89 18.27
C LYS A 83 23.47 -2.62 17.29
N ILE A 84 23.14 -3.59 16.46
CA ILE A 84 21.95 -3.56 15.62
C ILE A 84 20.77 -4.08 16.44
N ASN A 85 19.62 -3.40 16.38
CA ASN A 85 18.40 -3.90 17.02
C ASN A 85 17.99 -5.24 16.39
N SER A 86 18.24 -6.35 17.13
CA SER A 86 18.19 -7.70 16.59
C SER A 86 17.17 -8.54 17.35
N THR A 87 16.18 -9.07 16.64
CA THR A 87 15.08 -9.86 17.20
C THR A 87 15.10 -11.28 16.62
N PHE A 88 15.14 -12.28 17.52
CA PHE A 88 14.91 -13.66 17.12
C PHE A 88 13.44 -13.88 16.80
N ILE A 89 13.16 -14.50 15.67
CA ILE A 89 11.80 -14.78 15.21
C ILE A 89 11.75 -16.20 14.63
N ASN A 90 10.74 -16.99 14.99
CA ASN A 90 10.58 -18.32 14.42
C ASN A 90 10.08 -18.22 12.96
N GLU A 91 10.20 -19.32 12.21
CA GLU A 91 9.87 -19.33 10.78
C GLU A 91 8.40 -18.99 10.49
N LYS A 92 7.48 -19.45 11.34
CA LYS A 92 6.03 -19.20 11.19
C LYS A 92 5.69 -17.73 11.40
N ASP A 93 6.20 -17.13 12.47
CA ASP A 93 5.97 -15.71 12.76
C ASP A 93 6.66 -14.81 11.75
N LEU A 94 7.82 -15.25 11.23
CA LEU A 94 8.52 -14.56 10.16
C LEU A 94 7.70 -14.55 8.86
N LYS A 95 7.14 -15.70 8.47
CA LYS A 95 6.25 -15.79 7.31
C LYS A 95 5.03 -14.90 7.48
N ASN A 96 4.39 -14.92 8.67
CA ASN A 96 3.26 -14.06 8.98
C ASN A 96 3.64 -12.57 8.90
N LYS A 97 4.78 -12.19 9.49
CA LYS A 97 5.27 -10.80 9.46
C LYS A 97 5.61 -10.35 8.05
N LEU A 98 6.23 -11.21 7.23
CA LEU A 98 6.49 -10.92 5.82
C LEU A 98 5.20 -10.82 5.00
N HIS A 99 4.21 -11.68 5.28
CA HIS A 99 2.90 -11.62 4.66
C HIS A 99 2.18 -10.31 5.00
N LEU A 100 2.17 -9.91 6.28
CA LEU A 100 1.60 -8.62 6.71
C LEU A 100 2.31 -7.44 6.05
N LEU A 101 3.63 -7.49 5.90
CA LEU A 101 4.40 -6.46 5.21
C LEU A 101 4.14 -6.47 3.70
N SER A 102 3.90 -7.64 3.10
CA SER A 102 3.56 -7.73 1.67
C SER A 102 2.10 -7.33 1.38
N SER A 103 1.18 -7.57 2.31
CA SER A 103 -0.21 -7.13 2.18
C SER A 103 -0.39 -5.61 2.33
N ASN A 104 0.61 -4.93 2.89
CA ASN A 104 0.66 -3.46 2.94
C ASN A 104 1.27 -2.81 1.69
N LYS A 105 1.69 -3.58 0.69
CA LYS A 105 2.11 -3.02 -0.60
C LYS A 105 0.90 -2.32 -1.22
N LYS A 106 1.01 -1.00 -1.38
CA LYS A 106 0.05 -0.25 -2.20
C LYS A 106 0.14 -0.81 -3.61
N GLU A 107 -0.93 -1.42 -4.06
CA GLU A 107 -1.01 -1.99 -5.40
C GLU A 107 -2.25 -1.40 -6.06
N ASP A 108 -2.01 -0.43 -6.93
CA ASP A 108 -3.06 0.17 -7.73
C ASP A 108 -3.50 -0.83 -8.81
N ILE A 109 -4.81 -0.93 -9.01
CA ILE A 109 -5.39 -1.82 -10.02
C ILE A 109 -6.09 -0.97 -11.07
N LEU A 110 -5.78 -1.23 -12.34
CA LEU A 110 -6.54 -0.81 -13.50
C LEU A 110 -7.35 -2.01 -13.99
N HIS A 111 -8.68 -1.87 -13.96
CA HIS A 111 -9.60 -2.85 -14.51
C HIS A 111 -10.27 -2.29 -15.78
N GLU A 112 -10.15 -3.01 -16.88
CA GLU A 112 -10.81 -2.67 -18.12
C GLU A 112 -12.01 -3.59 -18.33
N GLY A 113 -13.19 -3.01 -18.47
CA GLY A 113 -14.45 -3.70 -18.70
C GLY A 113 -15.49 -3.44 -17.61
N THR A 114 -16.68 -3.95 -17.86
CA THR A 114 -17.83 -3.83 -16.95
C THR A 114 -17.75 -4.82 -15.79
N VAL A 115 -17.91 -4.33 -14.58
CA VAL A 115 -18.04 -5.15 -13.35
C VAL A 115 -19.51 -5.52 -13.20
N ARG A 116 -19.82 -6.81 -13.33
CA ARG A 116 -21.20 -7.33 -13.38
C ARG A 116 -21.72 -7.68 -12.00
N SER A 117 -23.03 -7.87 -11.89
CA SER A 117 -23.67 -8.36 -10.67
C SER A 117 -23.00 -9.64 -10.16
N GLY A 118 -22.64 -9.66 -8.88
CA GLY A 118 -21.93 -10.78 -8.24
C GLY A 118 -20.40 -10.63 -8.28
N ASP A 119 -19.85 -9.82 -9.19
CA ASP A 119 -18.40 -9.60 -9.25
C ASP A 119 -17.92 -8.74 -8.07
N ARG A 120 -16.69 -9.06 -7.63
CA ARG A 120 -15.99 -8.33 -6.57
C ARG A 120 -14.57 -8.01 -7.01
N ILE A 121 -14.20 -6.72 -7.01
CA ILE A 121 -12.84 -6.27 -7.31
C ILE A 121 -12.30 -5.54 -6.07
N SER A 122 -11.07 -5.85 -5.69
CA SER A 122 -10.43 -5.24 -4.53
C SER A 122 -8.99 -4.86 -4.83
N SER A 123 -8.62 -3.61 -4.51
CA SER A 123 -7.25 -3.10 -4.63
C SER A 123 -6.66 -2.76 -3.26
N ASN A 124 -5.36 -3.02 -3.08
CA ASN A 124 -4.60 -2.58 -1.90
C ASN A 124 -4.04 -1.14 -2.04
N GLY A 125 -4.28 -0.48 -3.14
CA GLY A 125 -4.01 0.92 -3.42
C GLY A 125 -5.26 1.60 -3.95
N ASN A 126 -5.11 2.35 -5.04
CA ASN A 126 -6.22 2.91 -5.81
C ASN A 126 -6.84 1.85 -6.73
N LEU A 127 -8.11 2.01 -7.03
CA LEU A 127 -8.82 1.21 -8.03
C LEU A 127 -9.33 2.12 -9.14
N CYS A 128 -8.86 1.90 -10.36
CA CYS A 128 -9.35 2.56 -11.55
C CYS A 128 -10.12 1.55 -12.42
N ILE A 129 -11.34 1.89 -12.80
CA ILE A 129 -12.21 1.06 -13.65
C ILE A 129 -12.53 1.84 -14.92
N ILE A 130 -12.15 1.30 -16.08
CA ILE A 130 -12.55 1.77 -17.39
C ILE A 130 -13.75 0.93 -17.81
N GLY A 131 -14.95 1.39 -17.48
CA GLY A 131 -16.20 0.67 -17.68
C GLY A 131 -17.21 0.96 -16.57
N ASP A 132 -18.34 0.25 -16.62
CA ASP A 132 -19.44 0.43 -15.67
C ASP A 132 -19.35 -0.55 -14.50
N VAL A 133 -19.81 -0.12 -13.33
CA VAL A 133 -20.02 -0.97 -12.14
C VAL A 133 -21.52 -1.15 -11.96
N ASN A 134 -22.02 -2.31 -12.35
CA ASN A 134 -23.46 -2.61 -12.35
C ASN A 134 -24.04 -2.86 -10.96
N PRO A 135 -25.36 -2.72 -10.77
CA PRO A 135 -26.03 -3.13 -9.53
C PRO A 135 -25.71 -4.56 -9.15
N GLY A 136 -25.40 -4.80 -7.86
CA GLY A 136 -24.97 -6.10 -7.35
C GLY A 136 -23.46 -6.37 -7.47
N ALA A 137 -22.70 -5.52 -8.15
CA ALA A 137 -21.22 -5.54 -8.12
C ALA A 137 -20.70 -4.80 -6.89
N ILE A 138 -19.52 -5.21 -6.39
CA ILE A 138 -18.87 -4.60 -5.25
C ILE A 138 -17.40 -4.28 -5.63
N VAL A 139 -17.03 -3.02 -5.52
CA VAL A 139 -15.67 -2.56 -5.77
C VAL A 139 -15.08 -1.94 -4.51
N THR A 140 -13.84 -2.31 -4.19
CA THR A 140 -13.19 -1.92 -2.93
C THR A 140 -11.78 -1.44 -3.20
N ALA A 141 -11.38 -0.35 -2.57
CA ALA A 141 -10.00 0.14 -2.62
C ALA A 141 -9.51 0.51 -1.21
N ARG A 142 -8.24 0.26 -0.96
CA ARG A 142 -7.60 0.76 0.26
C ARG A 142 -7.53 2.29 0.26
N GLU A 143 -7.40 2.90 -0.92
CA GLU A 143 -7.34 4.34 -1.15
C GLU A 143 -8.56 4.80 -1.96
N ASN A 144 -8.36 5.37 -3.13
CA ASN A 144 -9.40 5.98 -3.94
C ASN A 144 -9.99 5.01 -4.98
N ILE A 145 -11.22 5.28 -5.40
CA ILE A 145 -11.90 4.59 -6.51
C ILE A 145 -12.22 5.60 -7.59
N TYR A 146 -11.82 5.28 -8.83
CA TYR A 146 -12.08 6.05 -10.03
C TYR A 146 -12.83 5.16 -11.02
N VAL A 147 -14.05 5.57 -11.41
CA VAL A 147 -14.86 4.83 -12.39
C VAL A 147 -15.06 5.69 -13.64
N TRP A 148 -14.32 5.35 -14.68
CA TRP A 148 -14.51 5.95 -16.00
C TRP A 148 -15.69 5.28 -16.71
N GLY A 149 -16.87 5.58 -16.19
CA GLY A 149 -18.16 4.99 -16.56
C GLY A 149 -19.22 5.25 -15.49
N LYS A 150 -20.23 4.37 -15.42
CA LYS A 150 -21.34 4.48 -14.47
C LYS A 150 -21.04 3.66 -13.21
N LEU A 151 -21.16 4.27 -12.06
CA LEU A 151 -21.13 3.57 -10.78
C LEU A 151 -22.54 3.40 -10.26
N LEU A 152 -23.09 2.18 -10.41
CA LEU A 152 -24.45 1.79 -10.01
C LEU A 152 -24.45 0.74 -8.88
N GLY A 153 -23.32 0.08 -8.63
CA GLY A 153 -23.13 -0.94 -7.61
C GLY A 153 -22.76 -0.37 -6.24
N ILE A 154 -21.97 -1.12 -5.50
CA ILE A 154 -21.45 -0.74 -4.19
C ILE A 154 -19.97 -0.40 -4.34
N ALA A 155 -19.56 0.76 -3.80
CA ALA A 155 -18.16 1.17 -3.79
C ALA A 155 -17.69 1.47 -2.36
N PHE A 156 -16.52 0.90 -1.99
CA PHE A 156 -15.88 1.10 -0.71
C PHE A 156 -14.43 1.58 -0.88
N ALA A 157 -14.20 2.87 -0.70
CA ALA A 157 -12.87 3.49 -0.67
C ALA A 157 -12.36 3.66 0.77
N GLY A 158 -11.06 3.86 0.91
CA GLY A 158 -10.47 4.09 2.24
C GLY A 158 -10.57 2.90 3.18
N LYS A 159 -10.57 1.65 2.66
CA LYS A 159 -10.63 0.43 3.48
C LYS A 159 -9.51 0.34 4.54
N GLY A 160 -8.41 1.11 4.35
CA GLY A 160 -7.33 1.26 5.32
C GLY A 160 -7.63 2.23 6.46
N GLY A 161 -8.84 2.81 6.56
CA GLY A 161 -9.23 3.80 7.56
C GLY A 161 -9.04 5.26 7.11
N SER A 162 -8.69 5.51 5.85
CA SER A 162 -8.48 6.88 5.34
C SER A 162 -9.82 7.57 5.01
N ILE A 163 -10.20 8.54 5.81
CA ILE A 163 -11.38 9.40 5.55
C ILE A 163 -11.15 10.40 4.40
N ASN A 164 -9.88 10.61 4.00
CA ASN A 164 -9.52 11.48 2.88
C ASN A 164 -9.61 10.76 1.51
N SER A 165 -9.96 9.48 1.51
CA SER A 165 -10.17 8.73 0.28
C SER A 165 -11.44 9.21 -0.43
N THR A 166 -11.45 9.06 -1.75
CA THR A 166 -12.52 9.57 -2.60
C THR A 166 -13.07 8.50 -3.54
N ILE A 167 -14.30 8.67 -3.97
CA ILE A 167 -14.92 7.86 -5.01
C ILE A 167 -15.42 8.80 -6.11
N SER A 168 -14.93 8.63 -7.33
CA SER A 168 -15.35 9.44 -8.46
C SER A 168 -15.85 8.58 -9.62
N ALA A 169 -16.84 9.10 -10.34
CA ALA A 169 -17.39 8.45 -11.53
C ALA A 169 -17.86 9.49 -12.55
N ILE A 170 -17.94 9.09 -13.84
CA ILE A 170 -18.59 9.92 -14.86
C ILE A 170 -20.10 10.03 -14.58
N TYR A 171 -20.70 8.95 -14.07
CA TYR A 171 -22.08 8.95 -13.62
C TYR A 171 -22.16 8.22 -12.27
N LEU A 172 -22.55 8.94 -11.22
CA LEU A 172 -22.55 8.45 -9.85
C LEU A 172 -23.98 8.27 -9.33
N ASN A 173 -24.50 7.04 -9.40
CA ASN A 173 -25.79 6.66 -8.83
C ASN A 173 -25.70 5.28 -8.16
N PRO A 174 -24.86 5.14 -7.12
CA PRO A 174 -24.57 3.87 -6.48
C PRO A 174 -25.72 3.39 -5.61
N LEU A 175 -25.79 2.06 -5.37
CA LEU A 175 -26.61 1.50 -4.31
C LEU A 175 -26.10 1.92 -2.93
N GLN A 176 -24.78 1.92 -2.76
CA GLN A 176 -24.13 2.30 -1.51
C GLN A 176 -22.72 2.82 -1.79
N LEU A 177 -22.35 3.88 -1.10
CA LEU A 177 -20.97 4.35 -0.97
C LEU A 177 -20.49 4.12 0.47
N ARG A 178 -19.22 3.77 0.57
CA ARG A 178 -18.49 3.76 1.83
C ARG A 178 -17.13 4.39 1.67
N ILE A 179 -16.77 5.30 2.58
CA ILE A 179 -15.43 5.89 2.68
C ILE A 179 -14.99 5.71 4.12
N ALA A 180 -13.95 4.89 4.34
CA ALA A 180 -13.55 4.43 5.66
C ALA A 180 -14.75 3.84 6.44
N ASP A 181 -15.13 4.46 7.58
CA ASP A 181 -16.27 4.00 8.39
C ASP A 181 -17.57 4.74 8.09
N VAL A 182 -17.54 5.73 7.18
CA VAL A 182 -18.72 6.50 6.81
C VAL A 182 -19.45 5.82 5.67
N ILE A 183 -20.77 5.63 5.82
CA ILE A 183 -21.63 4.93 4.85
C ILE A 183 -22.71 5.90 4.38
N ALA A 184 -22.98 5.90 3.08
CA ALA A 184 -24.12 6.56 2.46
C ALA A 184 -24.86 5.59 1.54
N ILE A 185 -26.18 5.63 1.60
CA ILE A 185 -27.05 4.93 0.66
C ILE A 185 -27.31 5.87 -0.52
N GLY A 186 -27.24 5.34 -1.72
CA GLY A 186 -27.48 6.12 -2.93
C GLY A 186 -28.87 6.76 -2.97
N PRO A 187 -29.03 7.86 -3.70
CA PRO A 187 -30.31 8.52 -3.83
C PRO A 187 -31.35 7.61 -4.53
N LYS A 188 -32.63 7.75 -4.13
CA LYS A 188 -33.72 7.02 -4.79
C LYS A 188 -33.98 7.54 -6.21
N ASP A 189 -33.77 8.84 -6.40
CA ASP A 189 -34.00 9.49 -7.68
C ASP A 189 -32.73 9.49 -8.53
N ARG A 190 -32.90 9.22 -9.82
CA ARG A 190 -31.78 9.25 -10.76
C ARG A 190 -31.39 10.69 -11.05
N PRO A 191 -30.06 11.01 -11.10
CA PRO A 191 -29.62 12.32 -11.58
C PRO A 191 -30.17 12.59 -12.98
N LYS A 192 -30.72 13.80 -13.19
CA LYS A 192 -31.27 14.21 -14.49
C LYS A 192 -30.17 14.43 -15.53
N ASP A 193 -29.03 14.94 -15.06
CA ASP A 193 -27.87 15.26 -15.92
C ASP A 193 -26.69 14.34 -15.54
N SER A 194 -25.89 14.01 -16.55
CA SER A 194 -24.70 13.16 -16.37
C SER A 194 -23.46 14.06 -16.49
N TYR A 195 -22.84 14.35 -15.38
CA TYR A 195 -21.54 15.00 -15.29
C TYR A 195 -20.65 14.27 -14.28
N PRO A 196 -19.32 14.37 -14.42
CA PRO A 196 -18.42 13.73 -13.47
C PRO A 196 -18.63 14.25 -12.05
N GLU A 197 -18.74 13.33 -11.11
CA GLU A 197 -18.95 13.63 -9.70
C GLU A 197 -17.92 12.93 -8.83
N ILE A 198 -17.70 13.51 -7.63
CA ILE A 198 -16.82 12.98 -6.61
C ILE A 198 -17.55 12.93 -5.27
N ALA A 199 -17.46 11.78 -4.61
CA ALA A 199 -17.89 11.57 -3.24
C ALA A 199 -16.70 11.73 -2.31
N VAL A 200 -16.86 12.58 -1.29
CA VAL A 200 -15.87 12.88 -0.25
C VAL A 200 -16.54 12.86 1.12
N VAL A 201 -15.74 12.72 2.19
CA VAL A 201 -16.25 12.85 3.55
C VAL A 201 -16.04 14.29 4.03
N GLU A 202 -17.13 14.97 4.39
CA GLU A 202 -17.13 16.27 5.04
C GLU A 202 -18.04 16.21 6.28
N ASN A 203 -17.55 16.68 7.44
CA ASN A 203 -18.31 16.65 8.69
C ASN A 203 -18.93 15.26 9.04
N GLN A 204 -18.15 14.19 8.81
CA GLN A 204 -18.55 12.80 9.08
C GLN A 204 -19.72 12.28 8.21
N ILE A 205 -20.03 12.93 7.12
CA ILE A 205 -21.01 12.49 6.12
C ILE A 205 -20.36 12.43 4.74
N ILE A 206 -20.87 11.54 3.86
CA ILE A 206 -20.43 11.50 2.47
C ILE A 206 -21.26 12.53 1.70
N ILE A 207 -20.54 13.47 1.05
CA ILE A 207 -21.11 14.49 0.17
C ILE A 207 -20.70 14.18 -1.26
N ILE A 208 -21.65 14.23 -2.19
CA ILE A 208 -21.41 14.12 -3.63
C ILE A 208 -21.43 15.52 -4.21
N LYS A 209 -20.40 15.86 -4.97
CA LYS A 209 -20.27 17.16 -5.65
C LYS A 209 -19.70 17.01 -7.05
N PRO A 210 -19.95 17.97 -7.96
CA PRO A 210 -19.33 17.97 -9.27
C PRO A 210 -17.80 17.89 -9.17
N TYR A 211 -17.17 17.10 -10.04
CA TYR A 211 -15.72 17.02 -10.13
C TYR A 211 -15.20 18.21 -10.93
N ILE A 212 -14.83 19.27 -10.23
CA ILE A 212 -14.27 20.49 -10.84
C ILE A 212 -12.76 20.46 -10.65
N ILE A 213 -12.01 20.51 -11.74
CA ILE A 213 -10.54 20.72 -11.69
C ILE A 213 -10.32 22.22 -11.52
N GLU A 214 -9.94 22.62 -10.31
CA GLU A 214 -9.45 23.98 -10.09
C GLU A 214 -8.10 24.13 -10.82
N THR A 215 -8.10 24.77 -11.97
CA THR A 215 -6.87 25.24 -12.61
C THR A 215 -6.30 26.35 -11.74
N LYS A 216 -5.22 26.06 -11.00
CA LYS A 216 -4.43 27.12 -10.38
C LYS A 216 -3.80 27.93 -11.51
N ASN A 217 -4.32 29.15 -11.73
CA ASN A 217 -3.66 30.20 -12.49
C ASN A 217 -2.40 30.67 -11.77
#